data_143c295e20d743ca318c5f067b8653d0
#
_entry.id   143c295e20d743ca318c5f067b8653d0
#
_cell.length_a   1.000
_cell.length_b   1.000
_cell.length_c   1.000
_cell.angle_alpha   90.00
_cell.angle_beta   90.00
_cell.angle_gamma   90.00
#
_symmetry.space_group_name_H-M   'P 1'
#
loop_
_entity.id
_entity.type
_entity.pdbx_description
1 polymer ?
#
loop_
_entity_poly.entity_id
_entity_poly.type
_entity_poly.pdbx_seq_one_letter_code
_entity_poly.pdbx_strand_id
1 'polypeptide(L)'
;MTPLVRRYIKTSFVFLLSGLLLGGWIVAAEFLAGRYPPRLFITAHVHLLLVGFMLMMVMGVATWMFPRPAKDDTRYRPELAEAVYWVMAVSTAVRAAAELWAGLSPAPALRLTIAGGGLGQLGGTLLFVVNMWRRVRMPPAAAQR
;
A
#
# COMPACT_ATOMS: atom_id res chain seq x y z
N MET A 1 0.58 -20.53 -0.72
CA MET A 1 0.23 -19.09 -0.54
C MET A 1 -1.17 -18.98 0.03
N THR A 2 -1.35 -18.17 1.07
CA THR A 2 -2.68 -17.90 1.63
C THR A 2 -3.51 -16.99 0.70
N PRO A 3 -4.85 -17.00 0.80
CA PRO A 3 -5.69 -16.08 0.03
C PRO A 3 -5.34 -14.61 0.25
N LEU A 4 -4.99 -14.23 1.47
CA LEU A 4 -4.58 -12.86 1.84
C LEU A 4 -3.31 -12.43 1.08
N VAL A 5 -2.27 -13.27 1.04
CA VAL A 5 -1.03 -12.98 0.30
C VAL A 5 -1.30 -12.79 -1.18
N ARG A 6 -2.16 -13.64 -1.77
CA ARG A 6 -2.55 -13.48 -3.18
C ARG A 6 -3.29 -12.16 -3.44
N ARG A 7 -4.14 -11.72 -2.50
CA ARG A 7 -4.80 -10.41 -2.60
C ARG A 7 -3.78 -9.27 -2.56
N TYR A 8 -2.84 -9.26 -1.63
CA TYR A 8 -1.77 -8.25 -1.59
C TYR A 8 -1.04 -8.14 -2.92
N ILE A 9 -0.57 -9.26 -3.47
CA ILE A 9 0.20 -9.28 -4.73
C ILE A 9 -0.65 -8.80 -5.92
N LYS A 10 -1.89 -9.28 -6.04
CA LYS A 10 -2.76 -8.87 -7.16
C LYS A 10 -3.11 -7.39 -7.08
N THR A 11 -3.46 -6.90 -5.88
CA THR A 11 -3.80 -5.49 -5.67
C THR A 11 -2.58 -4.59 -5.92
N SER A 12 -1.38 -5.00 -5.50
CA SER A 12 -0.17 -4.24 -5.79
C SER A 12 0.12 -4.16 -7.31
N PHE A 13 -0.14 -5.22 -8.08
CA PHE A 13 -0.03 -5.15 -9.54
C PHE A 13 -1.07 -4.21 -10.18
N VAL A 14 -2.29 -4.15 -9.64
CA VAL A 14 -3.28 -3.17 -10.11
C VAL A 14 -2.78 -1.75 -9.87
N PHE A 15 -2.23 -1.46 -8.70
CA PHE A 15 -1.65 -0.15 -8.40
C PHE A 15 -0.41 0.15 -9.26
N LEU A 16 0.44 -0.85 -9.54
CA LEU A 16 1.57 -0.71 -10.46
C LEU A 16 1.10 -0.26 -11.84
N LEU A 17 0.16 -0.99 -12.43
CA LEU A 17 -0.36 -0.67 -13.76
C LEU A 17 -1.02 0.71 -13.79
N SER A 18 -1.85 1.03 -12.79
CA SER A 18 -2.49 2.34 -12.68
C SER A 18 -1.45 3.46 -12.55
N GLY A 19 -0.42 3.25 -11.73
CA GLY A 19 0.67 4.19 -11.56
C GLY A 19 1.48 4.39 -12.85
N LEU A 20 1.83 3.31 -13.55
CA LEU A 20 2.58 3.38 -14.81
C LEU A 20 1.77 4.08 -15.91
N LEU A 21 0.48 3.79 -16.04
CA LEU A 21 -0.40 4.47 -17.00
C LEU A 21 -0.48 5.98 -16.72
N LEU A 22 -0.64 6.34 -15.46
CA LEU A 22 -0.65 7.74 -15.05
C LEU A 22 0.71 8.41 -15.32
N GLY A 23 1.82 7.75 -14.99
CA GLY A 23 3.16 8.26 -15.27
C GLY A 23 3.43 8.43 -16.75
N GLY A 24 3.04 7.46 -17.58
CA GLY A 24 3.12 7.55 -19.04
C GLY A 24 2.30 8.72 -19.59
N TRP A 25 1.09 8.93 -19.06
CA TRP A 25 0.28 10.10 -19.42
C TRP A 25 0.95 11.42 -19.01
N ILE A 26 1.54 11.51 -17.80
CA ILE A 26 2.28 12.69 -17.32
C ILE A 26 3.42 13.01 -18.28
N VAL A 27 4.24 12.02 -18.64
CA VAL A 27 5.36 12.18 -19.58
C VAL A 27 4.88 12.64 -20.95
N ALA A 28 3.83 12.02 -21.49
CA ALA A 28 3.27 12.40 -22.78
C ALA A 28 2.70 13.84 -22.75
N ALA A 29 2.00 14.22 -21.68
CA ALA A 29 1.45 15.57 -21.54
C ALA A 29 2.57 16.61 -21.50
N GLU A 30 3.64 16.36 -20.75
CA GLU A 30 4.74 17.33 -20.57
C GLU A 30 5.62 17.40 -21.84
N PHE A 31 6.11 16.28 -22.33
CA PHE A 31 7.14 16.27 -23.39
C PHE A 31 6.59 16.24 -24.81
N LEU A 32 5.39 15.69 -25.04
CA LEU A 32 4.79 15.64 -26.36
C LEU A 32 3.77 16.76 -26.60
N ALA A 33 3.00 17.13 -25.57
CA ALA A 33 1.96 18.14 -25.70
C ALA A 33 2.34 19.53 -25.12
N GLY A 34 3.50 19.66 -24.47
CA GLY A 34 3.95 20.90 -23.83
C GLY A 34 3.03 21.39 -22.71
N ARG A 35 2.29 20.48 -22.06
CA ARG A 35 1.34 20.78 -20.99
C ARG A 35 1.88 20.28 -19.66
N TYR A 36 1.94 21.16 -18.67
CA TYR A 36 2.37 20.78 -17.34
C TYR A 36 1.20 20.17 -16.53
N PRO A 37 1.26 18.86 -16.18
CA PRO A 37 0.22 18.23 -15.38
C PRO A 37 0.09 18.87 -13.99
N PRO A 38 -1.10 18.85 -13.38
CA PRO A 38 -1.26 19.30 -12.01
C PRO A 38 -0.34 18.53 -11.06
N ARG A 39 0.28 19.22 -10.08
CA ARG A 39 1.19 18.60 -9.10
C ARG A 39 0.56 17.39 -8.39
N LEU A 40 -0.74 17.42 -8.14
CA LEU A 40 -1.45 16.32 -7.50
C LEU A 40 -1.46 15.02 -8.34
N PHE A 41 -1.33 15.10 -9.66
CA PHE A 41 -1.19 13.92 -10.52
C PHE A 41 0.15 13.24 -10.31
N ILE A 42 1.22 14.02 -10.15
CA ILE A 42 2.54 13.50 -9.82
C ILE A 42 2.49 12.84 -8.44
N THR A 43 1.81 13.47 -7.47
CA THR A 43 1.63 12.93 -6.13
C THR A 43 0.86 11.61 -6.16
N ALA A 44 -0.25 11.52 -6.91
CA ALA A 44 -1.02 10.31 -7.10
C ALA A 44 -0.19 9.18 -7.73
N HIS A 45 0.58 9.50 -8.78
CA HIS A 45 1.51 8.55 -9.41
C HIS A 45 2.51 7.97 -8.39
N VAL A 46 3.13 8.82 -7.59
CA VAL A 46 4.09 8.40 -6.55
C VAL A 46 3.41 7.51 -5.51
N HIS A 47 2.21 7.86 -5.02
CA HIS A 47 1.51 7.03 -4.04
C HIS A 47 1.06 5.68 -4.60
N LEU A 48 0.62 5.63 -5.85
CA LEU A 48 0.28 4.38 -6.51
C LEU A 48 1.49 3.45 -6.63
N LEU A 49 2.68 3.98 -6.96
CA LEU A 49 3.88 3.17 -7.10
C LEU A 49 4.55 2.84 -5.77
N LEU A 50 4.75 3.80 -4.86
CA LEU A 50 5.48 3.56 -3.62
C LEU A 50 4.61 2.87 -2.58
N VAL A 51 3.39 3.33 -2.36
CA VAL A 51 2.51 2.78 -1.32
C VAL A 51 1.65 1.65 -1.87
N GLY A 52 1.00 1.88 -3.00
CA GLY A 52 0.11 0.90 -3.61
C GLY A 52 0.85 -0.33 -4.15
N PHE A 53 1.93 -0.14 -4.90
CA PHE A 53 2.69 -1.26 -5.43
C PHE A 53 3.79 -1.72 -4.47
N MET A 54 4.81 -0.89 -4.23
CA MET A 54 6.02 -1.35 -3.54
C MET A 54 5.73 -1.77 -2.10
N LEU A 55 5.11 -0.90 -1.29
CA LEU A 55 4.86 -1.20 0.12
C LEU A 55 3.89 -2.35 0.30
N MET A 56 2.78 -2.40 -0.45
CA MET A 56 1.84 -3.52 -0.36
C MET A 56 2.45 -4.83 -0.87
N MET A 57 3.30 -4.80 -1.89
CA MET A 57 4.05 -5.99 -2.34
C MET A 57 4.97 -6.50 -1.23
N VAL A 58 5.74 -5.61 -0.59
CA VAL A 58 6.61 -5.95 0.54
C VAL A 58 5.80 -6.54 1.70
N MET A 59 4.67 -5.93 2.05
CA MET A 59 3.78 -6.45 3.09
C MET A 59 3.26 -7.86 2.75
N GLY A 60 2.87 -8.09 1.50
CA GLY A 60 2.40 -9.39 1.02
C GLY A 60 3.49 -10.46 1.09
N VAL A 61 4.69 -10.15 0.58
CA VAL A 61 5.85 -11.05 0.61
C VAL A 61 6.30 -11.32 2.03
N ALA A 62 6.40 -10.29 2.88
CA ALA A 62 6.75 -10.47 4.29
C ALA A 62 5.73 -11.36 5.02
N THR A 63 4.44 -11.16 4.77
CA THR A 63 3.38 -12.02 5.33
C THR A 63 3.52 -13.49 4.89
N TRP A 64 4.06 -13.73 3.70
CA TRP A 64 4.33 -15.08 3.18
C TRP A 64 5.62 -15.68 3.74
N MET A 65 6.70 -14.89 3.79
CA MET A 65 8.04 -15.38 4.15
C MET A 65 8.20 -15.65 5.65
N PHE A 66 7.65 -14.79 6.50
CA PHE A 66 7.83 -14.96 7.95
C PHE A 66 7.03 -16.13 8.49
N PRO A 67 7.61 -16.93 9.43
CA PRO A 67 6.98 -18.11 10.00
C PRO A 67 5.59 -17.78 10.55
N ARG A 68 4.66 -18.70 10.33
CA ARG A 68 3.35 -18.60 10.99
C ARG A 68 3.54 -18.88 12.47
N PRO A 69 2.86 -18.10 13.34
CA PRO A 69 2.86 -18.40 14.76
C PRO A 69 2.31 -19.81 15.01
N ALA A 70 2.75 -20.44 16.09
CA ALA A 70 2.16 -21.70 16.55
C ALA A 70 0.66 -21.50 16.78
N LYS A 71 -0.14 -22.59 16.68
CA LYS A 71 -1.60 -22.53 16.85
C LYS A 71 -2.01 -21.96 18.22
N ASP A 72 -1.14 -22.10 19.21
CA ASP A 72 -1.35 -21.68 20.59
C ASP A 72 -0.85 -20.25 20.87
N ASP A 73 -0.28 -19.56 19.86
CA ASP A 73 0.20 -18.19 20.03
C ASP A 73 -0.96 -17.19 19.86
N THR A 74 -1.60 -16.86 20.98
CA THR A 74 -2.70 -15.87 21.07
C THR A 74 -2.30 -14.45 20.63
N ARG A 75 -1.02 -14.24 20.31
CA ARG A 75 -0.48 -12.93 19.93
C ARG A 75 -0.63 -12.62 18.44
N TYR A 76 -0.88 -13.62 17.61
CA TYR A 76 -1.17 -13.45 16.19
C TYR A 76 -2.67 -13.37 15.97
N ARG A 77 -3.10 -12.31 15.36
CA ARG A 77 -4.51 -12.10 14.99
C ARG A 77 -4.62 -12.08 13.47
N PRO A 78 -5.12 -13.13 12.84
CA PRO A 78 -5.33 -13.17 11.38
C PRO A 78 -6.31 -12.05 10.92
N GLU A 79 -7.28 -11.71 11.76
CA GLU A 79 -8.23 -10.62 11.49
C GLU A 79 -7.51 -9.27 11.37
N LEU A 80 -6.49 -9.04 12.20
CA LEU A 80 -5.67 -7.82 12.13
C LEU A 80 -4.89 -7.76 10.82
N ALA A 81 -4.35 -8.89 10.36
CA ALA A 81 -3.63 -8.94 9.08
C ALA A 81 -4.56 -8.64 7.89
N GLU A 82 -5.80 -9.11 7.94
CA GLU A 82 -6.81 -8.82 6.92
C GLU A 82 -7.29 -7.35 7.00
N ALA A 83 -7.50 -6.82 8.21
CA ALA A 83 -7.84 -5.41 8.41
C ALA A 83 -6.75 -4.48 7.86
N VAL A 84 -5.47 -4.78 8.11
CA VAL A 84 -4.33 -4.04 7.56
C VAL A 84 -4.38 -4.01 6.04
N TYR A 85 -4.66 -5.16 5.39
CA TYR A 85 -4.78 -5.21 3.93
C TYR A 85 -5.87 -4.24 3.44
N TRP A 86 -7.06 -4.29 4.02
CA TRP A 86 -8.17 -3.43 3.59
C TRP A 86 -7.90 -1.95 3.85
N VAL A 87 -7.35 -1.62 5.02
CA VAL A 87 -6.97 -0.23 5.33
C VAL A 87 -5.97 0.28 4.30
N MET A 88 -4.94 -0.48 3.97
CA MET A 88 -3.92 -0.08 2.99
C MET A 88 -4.49 0.04 1.58
N ALA A 89 -5.25 -0.95 1.12
CA ALA A 89 -5.80 -0.97 -0.23
C ALA A 89 -6.80 0.17 -0.45
N VAL A 90 -7.75 0.33 0.48
CA VAL A 90 -8.81 1.36 0.38
C VAL A 90 -8.24 2.75 0.54
N SER A 91 -7.41 3.00 1.56
CA SER A 91 -6.82 4.33 1.78
C SER A 91 -5.96 4.78 0.60
N THR A 92 -5.20 3.85 -0.03
CA THR A 92 -4.39 4.18 -1.21
C THR A 92 -5.26 4.49 -2.42
N ALA A 93 -6.30 3.69 -2.69
CA ALA A 93 -7.20 3.91 -3.81
C ALA A 93 -7.98 5.23 -3.65
N VAL A 94 -8.56 5.46 -2.48
CA VAL A 94 -9.34 6.67 -2.18
C VAL A 94 -8.46 7.92 -2.26
N ARG A 95 -7.24 7.85 -1.71
CA ARG A 95 -6.30 8.97 -1.76
C ARG A 95 -5.90 9.30 -3.19
N ALA A 96 -5.49 8.32 -3.99
CA ALA A 96 -5.08 8.53 -5.38
C ALA A 96 -6.25 9.11 -6.21
N ALA A 97 -7.47 8.59 -6.05
CA ALA A 97 -8.64 9.12 -6.71
C ALA A 97 -8.94 10.58 -6.31
N ALA A 98 -8.83 10.90 -5.02
CA ALA A 98 -9.02 12.26 -4.51
C ALA A 98 -7.94 13.22 -5.00
N GLU A 99 -6.67 12.79 -5.09
CA GLU A 99 -5.57 13.58 -5.64
C GLU A 99 -5.79 13.89 -7.13
N LEU A 100 -6.22 12.90 -7.92
CA LEU A 100 -6.55 13.11 -9.33
C LEU A 100 -7.74 14.07 -9.50
N TRP A 101 -8.80 13.87 -8.74
CA TRP A 101 -9.97 14.74 -8.82
C TRP A 101 -9.64 16.17 -8.38
N ALA A 102 -8.91 16.33 -7.27
CA ALA A 102 -8.52 17.65 -6.77
C ALA A 102 -7.57 18.39 -7.74
N GLY A 103 -6.82 17.66 -8.54
CA GLY A 103 -6.00 18.25 -9.61
C GLY A 103 -6.81 18.80 -10.78
N LEU A 104 -8.02 18.27 -11.01
CA LEU A 104 -8.93 18.75 -12.05
C LEU A 104 -9.91 19.81 -11.52
N SER A 105 -10.44 19.60 -10.32
CA SER A 105 -11.46 20.46 -9.70
C SER A 105 -11.20 20.55 -8.19
N PRO A 106 -10.49 21.59 -7.73
CA PRO A 106 -10.17 21.75 -6.32
C PRO A 106 -11.44 21.96 -5.47
N ALA A 107 -11.62 21.12 -4.44
CA ALA A 107 -12.69 21.25 -3.46
C ALA A 107 -12.17 21.02 -2.03
N PRO A 108 -12.66 21.73 -1.01
CA PRO A 108 -12.21 21.56 0.38
C PRO A 108 -12.40 20.13 0.88
N ALA A 109 -13.49 19.46 0.53
CA ALA A 109 -13.77 18.06 0.91
C ALA A 109 -12.67 17.10 0.41
N LEU A 110 -12.12 17.32 -0.78
CA LEU A 110 -11.06 16.47 -1.33
C LEU A 110 -9.76 16.58 -0.52
N ARG A 111 -9.47 17.74 0.08
CA ARG A 111 -8.31 17.90 0.96
C ARG A 111 -8.42 17.01 2.21
N LEU A 112 -9.60 16.93 2.80
CA LEU A 112 -9.87 16.06 3.94
C LEU A 112 -9.78 14.59 3.54
N THR A 113 -10.28 14.23 2.36
CA THR A 113 -10.17 12.86 1.82
C THR A 113 -8.71 12.46 1.58
N ILE A 114 -7.91 13.35 1.00
CA ILE A 114 -6.46 13.12 0.78
C ILE A 114 -5.75 12.94 2.13
N ALA A 115 -6.02 13.82 3.10
CA ALA A 115 -5.44 13.73 4.44
C ALA A 115 -5.86 12.44 5.15
N GLY A 116 -7.16 12.11 5.13
CA GLY A 116 -7.69 10.87 5.69
C GLY A 116 -7.08 9.61 5.06
N GLY A 117 -6.91 9.60 3.74
CA GLY A 117 -6.21 8.54 3.02
C GLY A 117 -4.76 8.40 3.48
N GLY A 118 -4.04 9.53 3.65
CA GLY A 118 -2.67 9.52 4.17
C GLY A 118 -2.57 8.98 5.60
N LEU A 119 -3.47 9.40 6.48
CA LEU A 119 -3.54 8.89 7.85
C LEU A 119 -3.91 7.39 7.88
N GLY A 120 -4.79 6.94 6.98
CA GLY A 120 -5.10 5.52 6.81
C GLY A 120 -3.87 4.70 6.41
N GLN A 121 -3.08 5.18 5.46
CA GLN A 121 -1.82 4.54 5.04
C GLN A 121 -0.81 4.48 6.21
N LEU A 122 -0.65 5.56 6.96
CA LEU A 122 0.20 5.60 8.15
C LEU A 122 -0.26 4.58 9.19
N GLY A 123 -1.54 4.63 9.57
CA GLY A 123 -2.12 3.71 10.54
C GLY A 123 -2.02 2.25 10.13
N GLY A 124 -2.34 1.94 8.86
CA GLY A 124 -2.21 0.60 8.30
C GLY A 124 -0.77 0.09 8.34
N THR A 125 0.20 0.95 8.02
CA THR A 125 1.64 0.61 8.08
C THR A 125 2.08 0.35 9.51
N LEU A 126 1.68 1.18 10.47
CA LEU A 126 2.00 0.99 11.90
C LEU A 126 1.39 -0.32 12.43
N LEU A 127 0.13 -0.60 12.09
CA LEU A 127 -0.52 -1.86 12.46
C LEU A 127 0.20 -3.07 11.85
N PHE A 128 0.65 -2.96 10.59
CA PHE A 128 1.46 -3.99 9.95
C PHE A 128 2.76 -4.24 10.73
N VAL A 129 3.50 -3.18 11.06
CA VAL A 129 4.76 -3.28 11.81
C VAL A 129 4.51 -3.96 13.16
N VAL A 130 3.49 -3.54 13.91
CA VAL A 130 3.13 -4.14 15.20
C VAL A 130 2.80 -5.63 15.05
N ASN A 131 2.01 -5.99 14.02
CA ASN A 131 1.63 -7.38 13.77
C ASN A 131 2.82 -8.25 13.36
N MET A 132 3.74 -7.67 12.55
CA MET A 132 4.92 -8.39 12.03
C MET A 132 6.08 -8.44 13.03
N TRP A 133 6.24 -7.43 13.88
CA TRP A 133 7.34 -7.35 14.85
C TRP A 133 7.55 -8.63 15.65
N ARG A 134 6.46 -9.25 16.04
CA ARG A 134 6.48 -10.50 16.83
C ARG A 134 6.75 -11.75 15.99
N ARG A 135 6.63 -11.66 14.66
CA ARG A 135 6.89 -12.74 13.71
C ARG A 135 8.34 -12.79 13.25
N VAL A 136 9.06 -11.67 13.37
CA VAL A 136 10.51 -11.61 13.12
C VAL A 136 11.20 -12.28 14.30
N ARG A 137 11.40 -13.60 14.22
CA ARG A 137 12.14 -14.38 15.20
C ARG A 137 13.49 -14.78 14.60
N MET A 138 14.55 -14.71 15.40
CA MET A 138 15.76 -15.43 15.06
C MET A 138 15.43 -16.92 15.00
N PRO A 139 15.91 -17.66 13.98
CA PRO A 139 15.78 -19.11 13.99
C PRO A 139 16.37 -19.63 15.30
N PRO A 140 15.75 -20.64 15.94
CA PRO A 140 16.35 -21.25 17.13
C PRO A 140 17.77 -21.64 16.76
N ALA A 141 18.74 -21.25 17.58
CA ALA A 141 20.12 -21.67 17.41
C ALA A 141 20.08 -23.19 17.21
N ALA A 142 20.59 -23.65 16.07
CA ALA A 142 20.62 -25.07 15.77
C ALA A 142 21.21 -25.75 17.02
N ALA A 143 20.44 -26.65 17.64
CA ALA A 143 20.92 -27.40 18.77
C ALA A 143 22.24 -28.00 18.34
N GLN A 144 23.33 -27.53 18.92
CA GLN A 144 24.66 -28.06 18.68
C GLN A 144 24.60 -29.51 19.13
N ARG A 145 24.61 -30.43 18.15
CA ARG A 145 24.80 -31.85 18.39
C ARG A 145 26.25 -32.10 18.74
#